data_f352fb13c3d8569f34cd3cfa8d15a4bb
#
_entry.id   f352fb13c3d8569f34cd3cfa8d15a4bb
#
_cell.length_a   1.000
_cell.length_b   1.000
_cell.length_c   1.000
_cell.angle_alpha   90.00
_cell.angle_beta   90.00
_cell.angle_gamma   90.00
#
_symmetry.space_group_name_H-M   'P 1'
#
loop_
_entity.id
_entity.type
_entity.pdbx_description
1 polymer ?
#
loop_
_entity_poly.entity_id
_entity_poly.type
_entity_poly.pdbx_seq_one_letter_code
_entity_poly.pdbx_strand_id
1 'polypeptide(L)'
;GYRKRGNSVAKISALILAKNEERNIKACIETLSFADEILVIDDFSTDKTKEIAESLGARVIQHGMNGDWGKQQTFAIKNARYEWVLFVDADERISKPLAKEVCSVAEKGDKKAYWIRRENKFYHHHATHGVLRPDYVNRLFPAEGSYVEGYVHPRIVTPYPNEKLHEIMYHYTYDSWSHQLNKLNNYTTLAA
;
A
#
# COMPACT_ATOMS: atom_id res chain seq x y z
N GLY A 1 19.87 -5.62 -10.81
CA GLY A 1 18.96 -5.32 -11.90
C GLY A 1 17.80 -6.27 -11.93
N TYR A 2 16.60 -5.77 -11.63
CA TYR A 2 15.40 -6.53 -11.88
C TYR A 2 15.21 -6.65 -13.39
N ARG A 3 15.18 -7.87 -13.90
CA ARG A 3 14.72 -8.10 -15.28
C ARG A 3 13.26 -7.65 -15.35
N LYS A 4 12.95 -6.71 -16.24
CA LYS A 4 11.58 -6.51 -16.70
C LYS A 4 11.06 -7.89 -17.10
N ARG A 5 9.96 -8.29 -16.48
CA ARG A 5 9.29 -9.53 -16.85
C ARG A 5 8.96 -9.47 -18.35
N GLY A 6 9.41 -10.46 -19.08
CA GLY A 6 8.97 -10.62 -20.47
C GLY A 6 7.45 -10.78 -20.53
N ASN A 7 6.90 -10.58 -21.67
CA ASN A 7 5.50 -10.45 -22.11
C ASN A 7 4.46 -11.44 -21.56
N SER A 8 4.65 -12.07 -20.43
CA SER A 8 3.67 -13.00 -19.94
C SER A 8 3.24 -12.62 -18.53
N VAL A 9 1.99 -12.53 -18.38
CA VAL A 9 1.19 -13.10 -17.37
C VAL A 9 0.58 -12.06 -16.46
N ALA A 10 0.76 -12.03 -15.23
CA ALA A 10 0.02 -11.20 -14.31
C ALA A 10 0.77 -9.90 -14.04
N LYS A 11 0.10 -8.78 -14.28
CA LYS A 11 0.66 -7.47 -14.02
C LYS A 11 0.08 -6.88 -12.74
N ILE A 12 0.90 -6.11 -12.04
CA ILE A 12 0.59 -5.56 -10.73
C ILE A 12 0.56 -4.04 -10.78
N SER A 13 -0.53 -3.45 -10.32
CA SER A 13 -0.63 -2.03 -10.01
C SER A 13 -0.44 -1.82 -8.51
N ALA A 14 0.61 -1.09 -8.13
CA ALA A 14 0.78 -0.62 -6.76
C ALA A 14 -0.03 0.67 -6.57
N LEU A 15 -0.88 0.71 -5.56
CA LEU A 15 -1.81 1.80 -5.30
C LEU A 15 -1.43 2.50 -4.00
N ILE A 16 -1.18 3.80 -4.07
CA ILE A 16 -0.81 4.63 -2.92
C ILE A 16 -1.84 5.75 -2.79
N LEU A 17 -2.50 5.84 -1.64
CA LEU A 17 -3.27 7.02 -1.26
C LEU A 17 -2.37 7.96 -0.47
N ALA A 18 -2.27 9.22 -0.89
CA ALA A 18 -1.34 10.15 -0.27
C ALA A 18 -1.96 11.53 -0.05
N LYS A 19 -1.63 12.14 1.08
CA LYS A 19 -1.87 13.55 1.37
C LYS A 19 -0.72 14.07 2.22
N ASN A 20 0.04 15.04 1.68
CA ASN A 20 1.17 15.66 2.37
C ASN A 20 2.19 14.64 2.90
N GLU A 21 2.66 13.78 2.00
CA GLU A 21 3.60 12.69 2.29
C GLU A 21 4.97 12.92 1.63
N GLU A 22 5.38 14.18 1.41
CA GLU A 22 6.66 14.49 0.75
C GLU A 22 7.88 13.88 1.43
N ARG A 23 7.81 13.63 2.74
CA ARG A 23 8.89 13.01 3.52
C ARG A 23 9.04 11.51 3.26
N ASN A 24 7.97 10.84 2.86
CA ASN A 24 7.89 9.39 2.75
C ASN A 24 7.77 8.88 1.32
N ILE A 25 7.14 9.65 0.44
CA ILE A 25 6.69 9.14 -0.86
C ILE A 25 7.83 8.60 -1.73
N LYS A 26 8.99 9.25 -1.73
CA LYS A 26 10.16 8.80 -2.50
C LYS A 26 10.63 7.41 -2.06
N ALA A 27 10.89 7.24 -0.76
CA ALA A 27 11.37 5.98 -0.22
C ALA A 27 10.35 4.86 -0.39
N CYS A 28 9.06 5.15 -0.30
CA CYS A 28 8.01 4.19 -0.59
C CYS A 28 8.07 3.73 -2.05
N ILE A 29 8.04 4.66 -3.00
CA ILE A 29 8.04 4.36 -4.44
C ILE A 29 9.30 3.59 -4.84
N GLU A 30 10.45 3.90 -4.27
CA GLU A 30 11.70 3.18 -4.56
C GLU A 30 11.64 1.69 -4.22
N THR A 31 10.78 1.27 -3.30
CA THR A 31 10.58 -0.15 -2.98
C THR A 31 9.61 -0.85 -3.92
N LEU A 32 8.97 -0.13 -4.84
CA LEU A 32 7.91 -0.63 -5.71
C LEU A 32 8.35 -0.84 -7.17
N SER A 33 9.65 -0.88 -7.43
CA SER A 33 10.18 -1.04 -8.79
C SER A 33 9.77 -2.34 -9.48
N PHE A 34 9.34 -3.34 -8.72
CA PHE A 34 8.82 -4.60 -9.24
C PHE A 34 7.40 -4.50 -9.81
N ALA A 35 6.64 -3.48 -9.45
CA ALA A 35 5.29 -3.27 -9.93
C ALA A 35 5.30 -2.80 -11.40
N ASP A 36 4.29 -3.18 -12.16
CA ASP A 36 4.14 -2.78 -13.56
C ASP A 36 3.57 -1.36 -13.67
N GLU A 37 2.87 -0.90 -12.66
CA GLU A 37 2.34 0.44 -12.53
C GLU A 37 2.44 0.89 -11.06
N ILE A 38 2.77 2.17 -10.86
CA ILE A 38 2.59 2.83 -9.57
C ILE A 38 1.56 3.93 -9.78
N LEU A 39 0.42 3.81 -9.10
CA LEU A 39 -0.67 4.79 -9.14
C LEU A 39 -0.78 5.47 -7.79
N VAL A 40 -0.60 6.77 -7.76
CA VAL A 40 -0.79 7.59 -6.57
C VAL A 40 -2.10 8.36 -6.70
N ILE A 41 -2.99 8.15 -5.73
CA ILE A 41 -4.19 8.99 -5.59
C ILE A 41 -3.85 10.06 -4.57
N ASP A 42 -3.66 11.28 -5.08
CA ASP A 42 -3.28 12.43 -4.27
C ASP A 42 -4.51 13.21 -3.83
N ASP A 43 -4.73 13.29 -2.53
CA ASP A 43 -5.82 14.06 -1.93
C ASP A 43 -5.42 15.54 -1.81
N PHE A 44 -5.12 16.17 -2.96
CA PHE A 44 -4.77 17.57 -3.08
C PHE A 44 -3.71 18.03 -2.07
N SER A 45 -2.57 17.33 -2.05
CA SER A 45 -1.43 17.72 -1.23
C SER A 45 -0.99 19.15 -1.49
N THR A 46 -0.63 19.85 -0.43
CA THR A 46 -0.12 21.23 -0.48
C THR A 46 1.41 21.29 -0.50
N ASP A 47 2.05 20.15 -0.29
CA ASP A 47 3.50 19.99 -0.35
C ASP A 47 3.95 19.42 -1.70
N LYS A 48 5.16 18.89 -1.79
CA LYS A 48 5.75 18.37 -3.03
C LYS A 48 5.43 16.90 -3.32
N THR A 49 4.47 16.30 -2.64
CA THR A 49 4.13 14.87 -2.79
C THR A 49 3.90 14.50 -4.25
N LYS A 50 3.03 15.22 -4.95
CA LYS A 50 2.69 14.96 -6.35
C LYS A 50 3.91 15.06 -7.27
N GLU A 51 4.67 16.13 -7.13
CA GLU A 51 5.85 16.39 -7.97
C GLU A 51 6.90 15.29 -7.80
N ILE A 52 7.16 14.88 -6.56
CA ILE A 52 8.11 13.81 -6.26
C ILE A 52 7.64 12.49 -6.87
N ALA A 53 6.38 12.14 -6.68
CA ALA A 53 5.82 10.90 -7.22
C ALA A 53 5.92 10.85 -8.75
N GLU A 54 5.54 11.92 -9.43
CA GLU A 54 5.63 12.00 -10.90
C GLU A 54 7.08 11.91 -11.38
N SER A 55 8.02 12.55 -10.69
CA SER A 55 9.44 12.50 -11.04
C SER A 55 10.03 11.08 -10.97
N LEU A 56 9.43 10.21 -10.18
CA LEU A 56 9.84 8.81 -10.01
C LEU A 56 9.07 7.84 -10.93
N GLY A 57 8.27 8.38 -11.84
CA GLY A 57 7.54 7.58 -12.83
C GLY A 57 6.16 7.11 -12.38
N ALA A 58 5.66 7.55 -11.24
CA ALA A 58 4.30 7.24 -10.82
C ALA A 58 3.28 8.03 -11.64
N ARG A 59 2.14 7.40 -11.90
CA ARG A 59 0.95 8.08 -12.43
C ARG A 59 0.20 8.66 -11.24
N VAL A 60 -0.04 9.97 -11.24
CA VAL A 60 -0.72 10.64 -10.14
C VAL A 60 -2.09 11.13 -10.61
N ILE A 61 -3.13 10.78 -9.86
CA ILE A 61 -4.48 11.30 -10.05
C ILE A 61 -4.85 12.07 -8.78
N GLN A 62 -5.22 13.35 -8.92
CA GLN A 62 -5.74 14.11 -7.80
C GLN A 62 -7.23 13.83 -7.65
N HIS A 63 -7.61 13.38 -6.47
CA HIS A 63 -8.99 13.05 -6.13
C HIS A 63 -9.22 13.21 -4.64
N GLY A 64 -10.19 14.05 -4.26
CA GLY A 64 -10.48 14.37 -2.87
C GLY A 64 -11.11 13.19 -2.14
N MET A 65 -10.56 12.87 -0.98
CA MET A 65 -11.08 11.80 -0.13
C MET A 65 -12.38 12.20 0.58
N ASN A 66 -12.48 13.46 1.00
CA ASN A 66 -13.64 13.99 1.72
C ASN A 66 -14.04 13.15 2.96
N GLY A 67 -13.05 12.61 3.66
CA GLY A 67 -13.26 11.78 4.83
C GLY A 67 -13.73 10.34 4.54
N ASP A 68 -13.96 9.98 3.29
CA ASP A 68 -14.46 8.66 2.92
C ASP A 68 -13.34 7.77 2.36
N TRP A 69 -12.73 7.00 3.24
CA TRP A 69 -11.64 6.08 2.90
C TRP A 69 -12.06 4.98 1.93
N GLY A 70 -13.26 4.44 2.12
CA GLY A 70 -13.75 3.37 1.25
C GLY A 70 -13.92 3.81 -0.18
N LYS A 71 -14.46 5.01 -0.40
CA LYS A 71 -14.60 5.57 -1.75
C LYS A 71 -13.25 5.87 -2.40
N GLN A 72 -12.30 6.41 -1.63
CA GLN A 72 -10.97 6.73 -2.16
C GLN A 72 -10.22 5.47 -2.58
N GLN A 73 -10.25 4.44 -1.77
CA GLN A 73 -9.61 3.17 -2.11
C GLN A 73 -10.32 2.47 -3.28
N THR A 74 -11.65 2.49 -3.34
CA THR A 74 -12.40 1.96 -4.48
C THR A 74 -12.07 2.73 -5.76
N PHE A 75 -11.93 4.04 -5.68
CA PHE A 75 -11.49 4.87 -6.80
C PHE A 75 -10.10 4.42 -7.30
N ALA A 76 -9.17 4.15 -6.40
CA ALA A 76 -7.85 3.64 -6.77
C ALA A 76 -7.93 2.29 -7.49
N ILE A 77 -8.73 1.36 -6.99
CA ILE A 77 -8.93 0.04 -7.63
C ILE A 77 -9.48 0.21 -9.05
N LYS A 78 -10.49 1.07 -9.22
CA LYS A 78 -11.13 1.31 -10.52
C LYS A 78 -10.21 1.96 -11.54
N ASN A 79 -9.22 2.71 -11.09
CA ASN A 79 -8.26 3.40 -11.96
C ASN A 79 -6.98 2.60 -12.19
N ALA A 80 -6.80 1.48 -11.52
CA ALA A 80 -5.68 0.58 -11.75
C ALA A 80 -5.75 -0.02 -13.16
N ARG A 81 -4.61 -0.08 -13.85
CA ARG A 81 -4.53 -0.59 -15.22
C ARG A 81 -4.41 -2.11 -15.30
N TYR A 82 -3.97 -2.73 -14.20
CA TYR A 82 -3.60 -4.14 -14.23
C TYR A 82 -4.46 -4.97 -13.28
N GLU A 83 -4.45 -6.27 -13.48
CA GLU A 83 -5.38 -7.19 -12.82
C GLU A 83 -5.13 -7.39 -11.33
N TRP A 84 -3.86 -7.29 -10.88
CA TRP A 84 -3.52 -7.37 -9.48
C TRP A 84 -3.31 -5.97 -8.91
N VAL A 85 -3.86 -5.74 -7.75
CA VAL A 85 -3.64 -4.48 -7.01
C VAL A 85 -2.94 -4.76 -5.69
N LEU A 86 -1.97 -3.92 -5.39
CA LEU A 86 -1.23 -3.94 -4.12
C LEU A 86 -1.36 -2.56 -3.48
N PHE A 87 -2.08 -2.48 -2.37
CA PHE A 87 -2.15 -1.24 -1.60
C PHE A 87 -0.92 -1.07 -0.72
N VAL A 88 -0.32 0.10 -0.78
CA VAL A 88 0.83 0.49 0.04
C VAL A 88 0.62 1.91 0.54
N ASP A 89 0.76 2.13 1.84
CA ASP A 89 0.74 3.47 2.40
C ASP A 89 2.10 4.16 2.17
N ALA A 90 2.13 5.47 2.05
CA ALA A 90 3.35 6.21 1.75
C ALA A 90 4.45 6.03 2.80
N ASP A 91 4.08 5.72 4.03
CA ASP A 91 5.00 5.44 5.13
C ASP A 91 5.34 3.95 5.28
N GLU A 92 4.96 3.15 4.30
CA GLU A 92 5.30 1.72 4.24
C GLU A 92 6.39 1.45 3.21
N ARG A 93 7.08 0.33 3.39
CA ARG A 93 8.18 -0.11 2.52
C ARG A 93 8.04 -1.60 2.26
N ILE A 94 8.06 -1.98 1.00
CA ILE A 94 8.03 -3.39 0.60
C ILE A 94 9.45 -3.93 0.67
N SER A 95 9.68 -4.95 1.48
CA SER A 95 10.98 -5.61 1.53
C SER A 95 11.28 -6.34 0.22
N LYS A 96 12.56 -6.53 -0.09
CA LYS A 96 12.96 -7.27 -1.30
C LYS A 96 12.41 -8.71 -1.33
N PRO A 97 12.44 -9.47 -0.22
CA PRO A 97 11.80 -10.79 -0.20
C PRO A 97 10.30 -10.73 -0.43
N LEU A 98 9.61 -9.73 0.13
CA LEU A 98 8.17 -9.56 -0.11
C LEU A 98 7.89 -9.22 -1.58
N ALA A 99 8.68 -8.38 -2.20
CA ALA A 99 8.54 -8.07 -3.63
C ALA A 99 8.61 -9.33 -4.48
N LYS A 100 9.53 -10.23 -4.18
CA LYS A 100 9.65 -11.54 -4.87
C LYS A 100 8.44 -12.41 -4.63
N GLU A 101 7.95 -12.47 -3.40
CA GLU A 101 6.77 -13.26 -3.04
C GLU A 101 5.51 -12.74 -3.75
N VAL A 102 5.30 -11.44 -3.76
CA VAL A 102 4.18 -10.80 -4.48
C VAL A 102 4.20 -11.15 -5.96
N CYS A 103 5.37 -11.03 -6.58
CA CYS A 103 5.55 -11.39 -7.98
C CYS A 103 5.26 -12.87 -8.24
N SER A 104 5.72 -13.73 -7.36
CA SER A 104 5.54 -15.18 -7.48
C SER A 104 4.06 -15.58 -7.41
N VAL A 105 3.31 -15.05 -6.44
CA VAL A 105 1.88 -15.40 -6.32
C VAL A 105 1.05 -14.86 -7.48
N ALA A 106 1.38 -13.65 -7.97
CA ALA A 106 0.72 -13.08 -9.14
C ALA A 106 0.98 -13.93 -10.40
N GLU A 107 2.22 -14.37 -10.61
CA GLU A 107 2.59 -15.22 -11.75
C GLU A 107 1.93 -16.60 -11.72
N LYS A 108 1.76 -17.18 -10.54
CA LYS A 108 1.05 -18.45 -10.40
C LYS A 108 -0.43 -18.34 -10.72
N GLY A 109 -0.99 -17.14 -10.70
CA GLY A 109 -2.40 -16.90 -10.98
C GLY A 109 -3.33 -17.48 -9.92
N ASP A 110 -2.85 -17.70 -8.72
CA ASP A 110 -3.65 -18.20 -7.61
C ASP A 110 -4.42 -17.03 -6.98
N LYS A 111 -5.62 -16.81 -7.44
CA LYS A 111 -6.44 -15.65 -7.11
C LYS A 111 -6.98 -15.73 -5.70
N LYS A 112 -6.32 -15.04 -4.80
CA LYS A 112 -6.65 -14.92 -3.38
C LYS A 112 -6.50 -13.49 -2.91
N ALA A 113 -7.07 -13.19 -1.76
CA ALA A 113 -6.82 -11.95 -1.03
C ALA A 113 -5.67 -12.22 -0.06
N TYR A 114 -4.51 -11.68 -0.39
CA TYR A 114 -3.28 -11.95 0.36
C TYR A 114 -3.05 -10.90 1.43
N TRP A 115 -2.88 -11.37 2.66
CA TRP A 115 -2.60 -10.57 3.84
C TRP A 115 -1.10 -10.54 4.08
N ILE A 116 -0.59 -9.33 4.30
CA ILE A 116 0.85 -9.07 4.45
C ILE A 116 1.13 -8.75 5.91
N ARG A 117 2.17 -9.37 6.47
CA ARG A 117 2.66 -9.06 7.80
C ARG A 117 3.35 -7.70 7.80
N ARG A 118 2.92 -6.80 8.68
CA ARG A 118 3.47 -5.46 8.82
C ARG A 118 4.22 -5.34 10.14
N GLU A 119 5.48 -4.88 10.06
CA GLU A 119 6.32 -4.55 11.21
C GLU A 119 6.56 -3.05 11.29
N ASN A 120 6.48 -2.51 12.50
CA ASN A 120 6.73 -1.09 12.74
C ASN A 120 8.23 -0.84 12.95
N LYS A 121 8.74 0.22 12.32
CA LYS A 121 10.09 0.74 12.52
C LYS A 121 10.03 2.23 12.88
N PHE A 122 10.91 2.64 13.79
CA PHE A 122 11.00 4.03 14.23
C PHE A 122 12.30 4.65 13.72
N TYR A 123 12.22 5.84 13.16
CA TYR A 123 13.38 6.49 12.57
C TYR A 123 14.46 6.94 13.58
N HIS A 124 14.12 7.16 14.85
CA HIS A 124 15.00 7.79 15.83
C HIS A 124 15.15 7.06 17.16
N HIS A 125 14.62 5.87 17.28
CA HIS A 125 14.84 5.04 18.46
C HIS A 125 15.45 3.72 18.08
N HIS A 126 16.50 3.34 18.82
CA HIS A 126 16.90 1.96 18.90
C HIS A 126 15.67 1.18 19.34
N ALA A 127 15.09 0.50 18.41
CA ALA A 127 13.81 -0.16 18.60
C ALA A 127 13.84 -0.98 19.88
N THR A 128 13.02 -0.61 20.83
CA THR A 128 12.59 -1.55 21.84
C THR A 128 11.75 -2.59 21.12
N HIS A 129 12.40 -3.66 20.76
CA HIS A 129 11.72 -4.81 20.20
C HIS A 129 10.68 -5.29 21.19
N GLY A 130 9.43 -5.36 20.81
CA GLY A 130 8.50 -6.19 21.50
C GLY A 130 7.19 -5.62 22.02
N VAL A 131 6.83 -4.37 21.70
CA VAL A 131 5.58 -3.82 22.26
C VAL A 131 4.40 -3.91 21.29
N LEU A 132 4.64 -4.02 19.98
CA LEU A 132 3.57 -4.15 19.01
C LEU A 132 3.70 -5.49 18.28
N ARG A 133 2.73 -6.35 18.47
CA ARG A 133 2.62 -7.58 17.70
C ARG A 133 2.52 -7.23 16.23
N PRO A 134 3.23 -7.95 15.34
CA PRO A 134 3.03 -7.77 13.91
C PRO A 134 1.57 -8.05 13.58
N ASP A 135 0.95 -7.12 12.86
CA ASP A 135 -0.39 -7.28 12.35
C ASP A 135 -0.36 -7.73 10.89
N TYR A 136 -1.42 -8.38 10.48
CA TYR A 136 -1.64 -8.71 9.07
C TYR A 136 -2.66 -7.77 8.47
N VAL A 137 -2.36 -7.29 7.28
CA VAL A 137 -3.22 -6.36 6.54
C VAL A 137 -3.52 -6.91 5.15
N ASN A 138 -4.78 -6.80 4.72
CA ASN A 138 -5.22 -7.27 3.41
C ASN A 138 -4.80 -6.27 2.34
N ARG A 139 -3.79 -6.59 1.54
CA ARG A 139 -3.17 -5.61 0.66
C ARG A 139 -2.99 -6.04 -0.79
N LEU A 140 -2.97 -7.33 -1.09
CA LEU A 140 -2.73 -7.84 -2.44
C LEU A 140 -3.88 -8.74 -2.87
N PHE A 141 -4.59 -8.36 -3.94
CA PHE A 141 -5.72 -9.15 -4.45
C PHE A 141 -6.00 -8.78 -5.91
N PRO A 142 -6.75 -9.63 -6.64
CA PRO A 142 -7.23 -9.24 -7.96
C PRO A 142 -8.22 -8.08 -7.87
N ALA A 143 -8.13 -7.12 -8.78
CA ALA A 143 -9.01 -5.95 -8.82
C ALA A 143 -10.45 -6.33 -9.15
N GLU A 144 -10.63 -7.31 -10.03
CA GLU A 144 -11.96 -7.72 -10.49
C GLU A 144 -12.84 -8.22 -9.35
N GLY A 145 -14.00 -7.61 -9.20
CA GLY A 145 -14.95 -7.95 -8.15
C GLY A 145 -14.61 -7.41 -6.76
N SER A 146 -13.48 -6.71 -6.63
CA SER A 146 -13.02 -6.16 -5.35
C SER A 146 -13.34 -4.67 -5.24
N TYR A 147 -13.74 -4.25 -4.05
CA TYR A 147 -14.00 -2.86 -3.71
C TYR A 147 -13.78 -2.65 -2.21
N VAL A 148 -13.86 -1.42 -1.77
CA VAL A 148 -13.70 -1.07 -0.36
C VAL A 148 -14.98 -0.40 0.12
N GLU A 149 -15.49 -0.83 1.25
CA GLU A 149 -16.64 -0.20 1.90
C GLU A 149 -16.27 0.30 3.30
N GLY A 150 -17.02 1.25 3.79
CA GLY A 150 -16.82 1.85 5.10
C GLY A 150 -16.23 3.24 5.01
N TYR A 151 -16.92 4.17 5.66
CA TYR A 151 -16.58 5.60 5.65
C TYR A 151 -15.31 5.90 6.44
N VAL A 152 -15.30 5.51 7.70
CA VAL A 152 -14.19 5.73 8.65
C VAL A 152 -13.38 4.45 8.86
N HIS A 153 -14.01 3.30 8.67
CA HIS A 153 -13.42 1.97 8.86
C HIS A 153 -13.46 1.20 7.55
N PRO A 154 -12.55 1.50 6.60
CA PRO A 154 -12.57 0.84 5.32
C PRO A 154 -12.24 -0.65 5.46
N ARG A 155 -13.03 -1.46 4.77
CA ARG A 155 -12.87 -2.91 4.70
C ARG A 155 -12.84 -3.34 3.25
N ILE A 156 -11.85 -4.13 2.89
CA ILE A 156 -11.78 -4.74 1.56
C ILE A 156 -12.87 -5.79 1.43
N VAL A 157 -13.71 -5.64 0.40
CA VAL A 157 -14.71 -6.64 0.01
C VAL A 157 -14.25 -7.29 -1.27
N THR A 158 -14.07 -8.60 -1.24
CA THR A 158 -13.50 -9.35 -2.36
C THR A 158 -14.08 -10.77 -2.38
N PRO A 159 -14.35 -11.34 -3.58
CA PRO A 159 -14.84 -12.70 -3.68
C PRO A 159 -13.76 -13.78 -3.47
N TYR A 160 -12.50 -13.37 -3.33
CA TYR A 160 -11.37 -14.29 -3.24
C TYR A 160 -11.10 -14.74 -1.81
N PRO A 161 -10.71 -16.01 -1.60
CA PRO A 161 -10.40 -16.50 -0.25
C PRO A 161 -9.13 -15.86 0.30
N ASN A 162 -9.05 -15.74 1.63
CA ASN A 162 -7.91 -15.14 2.31
C ASN A 162 -6.73 -16.10 2.42
N GLU A 163 -5.51 -15.57 2.25
CA GLU A 163 -4.28 -16.28 2.52
C GLU A 163 -3.24 -15.30 3.06
N LYS A 164 -2.36 -15.75 3.93
CA LYS A 164 -1.24 -14.96 4.47
C LYS A 164 0.01 -15.17 3.64
N LEU A 165 0.71 -14.09 3.32
CA LEU A 165 2.06 -14.15 2.79
C LEU A 165 3.07 -14.39 3.92
N HIS A 166 4.28 -14.77 3.56
CA HIS A 166 5.33 -15.14 4.54
C HIS A 166 6.28 -13.98 4.83
N GLU A 167 6.48 -13.08 3.88
CA GLU A 167 7.45 -12.00 3.95
C GLU A 167 6.83 -10.72 4.51
N ILE A 168 7.67 -9.72 4.80
CA ILE A 168 7.33 -8.60 5.69
C ILE A 168 7.32 -7.29 4.92
N MET A 169 6.35 -6.45 5.25
CA MET A 169 6.29 -5.03 4.92
C MET A 169 6.68 -4.21 6.16
N TYR A 170 7.45 -3.14 5.95
CA TYR A 170 7.85 -2.24 7.03
C TYR A 170 6.99 -0.98 7.03
N HIS A 171 6.57 -0.57 8.23
CA HIS A 171 5.87 0.68 8.47
C HIS A 171 6.78 1.61 9.25
N TYR A 172 7.12 2.76 8.66
CA TYR A 172 8.02 3.74 9.26
C TYR A 172 7.21 4.87 9.89
N THR A 173 7.41 5.09 11.20
CA THR A 173 6.80 6.20 11.91
C THR A 173 7.85 7.22 12.29
N TYR A 174 7.52 8.50 12.07
CA TYR A 174 8.31 9.61 12.56
C TYR A 174 7.91 9.93 13.99
N ASP A 175 8.87 10.41 14.79
CA ASP A 175 8.80 10.61 16.22
C ASP A 175 7.95 11.80 16.64
N SER A 176 6.67 11.80 16.39
CA SER A 176 5.79 12.63 17.18
C SER A 176 4.64 11.80 17.73
N TRP A 177 4.50 11.80 19.03
CA TRP A 177 3.38 11.18 19.72
C TRP A 177 2.03 11.62 19.12
N SER A 178 1.90 12.89 18.79
CA SER A 178 0.71 13.44 18.16
C SER A 178 0.43 12.85 16.79
N HIS A 179 1.48 12.63 15.99
CA HIS A 179 1.33 12.02 14.68
C HIS A 179 0.98 10.53 14.79
N GLN A 180 1.60 9.83 15.74
CA GLN A 180 1.28 8.44 16.04
C GLN A 180 -0.16 8.27 16.55
N LEU A 181 -0.61 9.16 17.43
CA LEU A 181 -1.97 9.13 17.94
C LEU A 181 -3.01 9.39 16.85
N ASN A 182 -2.76 10.34 15.96
CA ASN A 182 -3.65 10.60 14.84
C ASN A 182 -3.72 9.40 13.87
N LYS A 183 -2.61 8.74 13.61
CA LYS A 183 -2.59 7.51 12.82
C LYS A 183 -3.26 6.35 13.55
N LEU A 184 -2.98 6.17 14.83
CA LEU A 184 -3.65 5.15 15.64
C LEU A 184 -5.16 5.37 15.68
N ASN A 185 -5.62 6.60 15.82
CA ASN A 185 -7.05 6.90 15.78
C ASN A 185 -7.68 6.63 14.42
N ASN A 186 -6.91 6.75 13.33
CA ASN A 186 -7.39 6.46 11.98
C ASN A 186 -7.29 4.96 11.63
N TYR A 187 -6.36 4.21 12.23
CA TYR A 187 -6.05 2.83 11.85
C TYR A 187 -6.42 1.78 12.91
N THR A 188 -6.54 2.12 14.19
CA THR A 188 -6.90 1.13 15.24
C THR A 188 -8.28 0.55 15.04
N THR A 189 -9.14 1.24 14.36
CA THR A 189 -10.46 0.77 14.00
C THR A 189 -10.45 -0.17 12.78
N LEU A 190 -9.34 -0.30 12.09
CA LEU A 190 -9.15 -1.25 10.99
C LEU A 190 -8.64 -2.61 11.47
N ALA A 191 -8.10 -2.67 12.68
CA ALA A 191 -7.51 -3.90 13.26
C ALA A 191 -8.47 -4.68 14.16
N ALA A 192 -9.64 -4.13 14.45
CA ALA A 192 -10.65 -4.79 15.27
C ALA A 192 -11.57 -5.68 14.41
#